data_1c3a7ec1002edf5f7b5e8eb178bb600f
#
_entry.id   1c3a7ec1002edf5f7b5e8eb178bb600f
#
_cell.length_a   1.000
_cell.length_b   1.000
_cell.length_c   1.000
_cell.angle_alpha   90.00
_cell.angle_beta   90.00
_cell.angle_gamma   90.00
#
_symmetry.space_group_name_H-M   'P 1'
#
loop_
_entity.id
_entity.type
_entity.pdbx_description
1 polymer ?
#
loop_
_entity_poly.entity_id
_entity_poly.type
_entity_poly.pdbx_seq_one_letter_code
_entity_poly.pdbx_strand_id
1 'polypeptide(L)'
;SDQFGGIQIDDAVVRPPVEGVEISAFITKDQPEHAPIRKSVQPIASPPALDGFRDLITQRTSNVLDSIPEGETINWVDHVSIELTTQMLATLFDFPFEDRHLLTLWSDMTTATEGADHFPGQEVRVQHLMDCLAYFTELREVRANGAPNFDLISMLARDPNTKDMDPMNFLGNLLLLIVGGNDTTRNSMSASINALNLFPDEFAKLREDPSLIDKMVAEVIRWQTPLSHMRRTALEDVEMGGKTIKKGDKVVMWYYSGNHDEDVFEDPRVIKFDRPNGNNHLSFGFGIHRCMGLRVAELQLRILWQQILEKFEKIELVDEPVRLKSNFVNGYTDMKVKVTRR
;
A
#
# COMPACT_ATOMS: atom_id res chain seq x y z
N SER A 1 -21.48 -1.84 2.70
CA SER A 1 -22.92 -1.70 2.83
C SER A 1 -23.59 -2.53 1.76
N ASP A 2 -24.75 -3.07 2.06
CA ASP A 2 -25.49 -3.98 1.19
C ASP A 2 -26.08 -3.28 -0.06
N GLN A 3 -26.03 -1.95 -0.10
CA GLN A 3 -26.54 -1.11 -1.19
C GLN A 3 -25.51 -0.81 -2.28
N PHE A 4 -24.22 -1.03 -2.00
CA PHE A 4 -23.13 -0.74 -2.91
C PHE A 4 -22.21 -1.96 -3.05
N GLY A 5 -22.00 -2.40 -4.28
CA GLY A 5 -21.15 -3.53 -4.61
C GLY A 5 -19.67 -3.32 -4.28
N GLY A 6 -18.88 -4.35 -4.51
CA GLY A 6 -17.46 -4.42 -4.21
C GLY A 6 -16.65 -3.23 -4.71
N ILE A 7 -15.43 -3.10 -4.21
CA ILE A 7 -14.53 -2.04 -4.66
C ILE A 7 -14.23 -2.25 -6.14
N GLN A 8 -14.54 -1.25 -6.94
CA GLN A 8 -14.15 -1.19 -8.33
C GLN A 8 -13.00 -0.21 -8.45
N ILE A 9 -11.85 -0.72 -8.80
CA ILE A 9 -10.71 0.08 -9.20
C ILE A 9 -11.00 0.59 -10.60
N ASP A 10 -10.58 1.81 -10.91
CA ASP A 10 -10.83 2.43 -12.22
C ASP A 10 -10.46 1.48 -13.36
N ASP A 11 -11.25 1.45 -14.43
CA ASP A 11 -11.02 0.57 -15.58
C ASP A 11 -9.61 0.74 -16.20
N ALA A 12 -8.97 1.87 -15.94
CA ALA A 12 -7.58 2.12 -16.34
C ALA A 12 -6.55 1.31 -15.53
N VAL A 13 -6.88 0.88 -14.30
CA VAL A 13 -5.93 0.23 -13.38
C VAL A 13 -6.00 -1.29 -13.49
N VAL A 14 -7.18 -1.85 -13.75
CA VAL A 14 -7.38 -3.30 -13.90
C VAL A 14 -8.05 -3.58 -15.25
N ARG A 15 -7.31 -3.36 -16.32
CA ARG A 15 -7.75 -3.88 -17.64
C ARG A 15 -7.36 -5.34 -17.74
N PRO A 16 -8.23 -6.20 -18.29
CA PRO A 16 -7.84 -7.57 -18.56
C PRO A 16 -6.60 -7.58 -19.47
N PRO A 17 -5.62 -8.46 -19.20
CA PRO A 17 -4.44 -8.58 -20.04
C PRO A 17 -4.77 -9.08 -21.45
N VAL A 18 -5.92 -9.70 -21.63
CA VAL A 18 -6.42 -10.22 -22.91
C VAL A 18 -7.88 -9.81 -23.04
N GLU A 19 -8.29 -9.39 -24.24
CA GLU A 19 -9.67 -9.03 -24.53
C GLU A 19 -10.61 -10.21 -24.22
N GLY A 20 -11.67 -9.96 -23.45
CA GLY A 20 -12.64 -10.97 -23.03
C GLY A 20 -12.21 -11.79 -21.79
N VAL A 21 -11.04 -11.53 -21.20
CA VAL A 21 -10.60 -12.17 -19.95
C VAL A 21 -10.73 -11.18 -18.80
N GLU A 22 -11.58 -11.49 -17.85
CA GLU A 22 -11.80 -10.66 -16.66
C GLU A 22 -10.80 -11.03 -15.56
N ILE A 23 -9.99 -10.05 -15.15
CA ILE A 23 -9.16 -10.19 -13.95
C ILE A 23 -10.01 -9.77 -12.75
N SER A 24 -10.21 -10.70 -11.81
CA SER A 24 -10.99 -10.48 -10.61
C SER A 24 -10.16 -10.78 -9.36
N ALA A 25 -10.38 -10.01 -8.29
CA ALA A 25 -9.76 -10.21 -6.99
C ALA A 25 -10.82 -10.11 -5.89
N PHE A 26 -10.53 -10.58 -4.67
CA PHE A 26 -11.52 -10.52 -3.60
C PHE A 26 -12.01 -9.10 -3.30
N ILE A 27 -11.21 -8.07 -3.57
CA ILE A 27 -11.60 -6.67 -3.38
C ILE A 27 -12.77 -6.24 -4.29
N THR A 28 -12.92 -6.87 -5.47
CA THR A 28 -14.01 -6.56 -6.42
C THR A 28 -15.26 -7.40 -6.17
N LYS A 29 -15.21 -8.34 -5.22
CA LYS A 29 -16.32 -9.25 -4.91
C LYS A 29 -17.15 -8.75 -3.73
N ASP A 30 -18.42 -9.11 -3.75
CA ASP A 30 -19.34 -8.94 -2.65
C ASP A 30 -19.49 -10.23 -1.84
N GLN A 31 -20.31 -10.19 -0.77
CA GLN A 31 -20.71 -11.40 -0.06
C GLN A 31 -21.66 -12.23 -0.94
N PRO A 32 -21.59 -13.57 -0.89
CA PRO A 32 -20.75 -14.39 0.02
C PRO A 32 -19.32 -14.66 -0.47
N GLU A 33 -18.95 -14.31 -1.69
CA GLU A 33 -17.69 -14.70 -2.32
C GLU A 33 -16.45 -14.00 -1.72
N HIS A 34 -16.61 -12.74 -1.28
CA HIS A 34 -15.52 -11.95 -0.72
C HIS A 34 -14.89 -12.57 0.54
N ALA A 35 -15.71 -12.95 1.51
CA ALA A 35 -15.24 -13.35 2.84
C ALA A 35 -14.38 -14.61 2.85
N PRO A 36 -14.69 -15.70 2.13
CA PRO A 36 -13.86 -16.90 2.10
C PRO A 36 -12.44 -16.63 1.57
N ILE A 37 -12.34 -15.92 0.44
CA ILE A 37 -11.04 -15.62 -0.17
C ILE A 37 -10.21 -14.70 0.73
N ARG A 38 -10.82 -13.63 1.28
CA ARG A 38 -10.13 -12.74 2.21
C ARG A 38 -9.63 -13.48 3.45
N LYS A 39 -10.43 -14.39 4.02
CA LYS A 39 -10.06 -15.17 5.21
C LYS A 39 -8.87 -16.07 4.97
N SER A 40 -8.66 -16.59 3.75
CA SER A 40 -7.52 -17.46 3.44
C SER A 40 -6.18 -16.75 3.62
N VAL A 41 -6.10 -15.45 3.33
CA VAL A 41 -4.84 -14.66 3.39
C VAL A 41 -4.74 -13.73 4.61
N GLN A 42 -5.84 -13.44 5.29
CA GLN A 42 -5.87 -12.52 6.41
C GLN A 42 -4.95 -12.89 7.60
N PRO A 43 -4.68 -14.17 7.92
CA PRO A 43 -3.81 -14.55 9.02
C PRO A 43 -2.41 -13.95 8.95
N ILE A 44 -1.86 -13.67 7.74
CA ILE A 44 -0.53 -13.09 7.55
C ILE A 44 -0.39 -11.70 8.20
N ALA A 45 -1.47 -10.93 8.29
CA ALA A 45 -1.51 -9.60 8.87
C ALA A 45 -2.07 -9.58 10.32
N SER A 46 -2.18 -10.74 10.95
CA SER A 46 -2.63 -10.86 12.35
C SER A 46 -1.57 -10.35 13.32
N PRO A 47 -1.95 -9.85 14.51
CA PRO A 47 -0.98 -9.39 15.49
C PRO A 47 0.10 -10.42 15.84
N PRO A 48 -0.20 -11.72 16.08
CA PRO A 48 0.86 -12.71 16.35
C PRO A 48 1.83 -12.89 15.18
N ALA A 49 1.34 -12.86 13.93
CA ALA A 49 2.21 -12.95 12.75
C ALA A 49 3.15 -11.74 12.66
N LEU A 50 2.62 -10.54 12.90
CA LEU A 50 3.41 -9.31 12.86
C LEU A 50 4.44 -9.23 13.97
N ASP A 51 4.13 -9.74 15.15
CA ASP A 51 5.12 -9.85 16.24
C ASP A 51 6.25 -10.80 15.84
N GLY A 52 5.96 -11.90 15.12
CA GLY A 52 6.99 -12.80 14.55
C GLY A 52 7.88 -12.16 13.49
N PHE A 53 7.38 -11.17 12.76
CA PHE A 53 8.17 -10.45 11.73
C PHE A 53 8.92 -9.22 12.28
N ARG A 54 8.62 -8.76 13.48
CA ARG A 54 9.12 -7.50 14.04
C ARG A 54 10.64 -7.38 14.00
N ASP A 55 11.35 -8.38 14.52
CA ASP A 55 12.82 -8.36 14.59
C ASP A 55 13.45 -8.33 13.20
N LEU A 56 12.89 -9.10 12.26
CA LEU A 56 13.34 -9.11 10.87
C LEU A 56 13.12 -7.75 10.19
N ILE A 57 11.96 -7.14 10.39
CA ILE A 57 11.66 -5.80 9.85
C ILE A 57 12.61 -4.76 10.46
N THR A 58 12.83 -4.82 11.76
CA THR A 58 13.74 -3.91 12.46
C THR A 58 15.18 -4.03 11.92
N GLN A 59 15.69 -5.26 11.78
CA GLN A 59 17.03 -5.48 11.24
C GLN A 59 17.16 -5.00 9.79
N ARG A 60 16.17 -5.30 8.93
CA ARG A 60 16.18 -4.86 7.52
C ARG A 60 16.11 -3.34 7.41
N THR A 61 15.27 -2.70 8.21
CA THR A 61 15.20 -1.24 8.27
C THR A 61 16.53 -0.66 8.72
N SER A 62 17.17 -1.22 9.75
CA SER A 62 18.50 -0.81 10.19
C SER A 62 19.52 -0.91 9.06
N ASN A 63 19.58 -2.06 8.36
CA ASN A 63 20.53 -2.29 7.28
C ASN A 63 20.37 -1.28 6.13
N VAL A 64 19.13 -0.99 5.73
CA VAL A 64 18.84 -0.01 4.68
C VAL A 64 19.24 1.40 5.11
N LEU A 65 18.91 1.81 6.34
CA LEU A 65 19.32 3.13 6.84
C LEU A 65 20.82 3.24 7.05
N ASP A 66 21.50 2.17 7.46
CA ASP A 66 22.96 2.14 7.63
C ASP A 66 23.70 2.20 6.29
N SER A 67 23.09 1.74 5.20
CA SER A 67 23.67 1.82 3.85
C SER A 67 23.64 3.21 3.23
N ILE A 68 22.91 4.17 3.83
CA ILE A 68 22.87 5.55 3.33
C ILE A 68 24.21 6.24 3.56
N PRO A 69 24.90 6.72 2.51
CA PRO A 69 26.16 7.43 2.65
C PRO A 69 25.92 8.81 3.30
N GLU A 70 26.74 9.15 4.29
CA GLU A 70 26.64 10.44 4.97
C GLU A 70 27.08 11.60 4.06
N GLY A 71 26.28 12.66 4.04
CA GLY A 71 26.59 13.88 3.27
C GLY A 71 26.39 13.78 1.77
N GLU A 72 26.13 12.59 1.22
CA GLU A 72 25.79 12.42 -0.18
C GLU A 72 24.28 12.61 -0.41
N THR A 73 23.92 12.99 -1.64
CA THR A 73 22.52 13.06 -2.04
C THR A 73 22.04 11.71 -2.52
N ILE A 74 20.97 11.20 -1.93
CA ILE A 74 20.29 9.96 -2.38
C ILE A 74 18.85 10.27 -2.77
N ASN A 75 18.25 9.39 -3.60
CA ASN A 75 16.80 9.35 -3.76
C ASN A 75 16.18 8.48 -2.66
N TRP A 76 15.47 9.11 -1.72
CA TRP A 76 14.83 8.41 -0.60
C TRP A 76 13.78 7.40 -1.06
N VAL A 77 13.05 7.72 -2.16
CA VAL A 77 12.03 6.82 -2.70
C VAL A 77 12.63 5.48 -3.07
N ASP A 78 13.72 5.49 -3.86
CA ASP A 78 14.35 4.25 -4.32
C ASP A 78 15.15 3.57 -3.22
N HIS A 79 16.01 4.34 -2.53
CA HIS A 79 16.97 3.78 -1.58
C HIS A 79 16.31 3.23 -0.31
N VAL A 80 15.22 3.86 0.14
CA VAL A 80 14.57 3.50 1.41
C VAL A 80 13.16 2.98 1.22
N SER A 81 12.26 3.77 0.63
CA SER A 81 10.83 3.46 0.65
C SER A 81 10.50 2.22 -0.20
N ILE A 82 11.02 2.13 -1.42
CA ILE A 82 10.83 0.98 -2.31
C ILE A 82 11.54 -0.23 -1.72
N GLU A 83 12.79 -0.10 -1.29
CA GLU A 83 13.57 -1.23 -0.78
C GLU A 83 12.89 -1.87 0.44
N LEU A 84 12.42 -1.07 1.41
CA LEU A 84 11.75 -1.60 2.61
C LEU A 84 10.42 -2.29 2.29
N THR A 85 9.60 -1.71 1.42
CA THR A 85 8.31 -2.32 1.05
C THR A 85 8.51 -3.58 0.22
N THR A 86 9.50 -3.59 -0.67
CA THR A 86 9.86 -4.76 -1.48
C THR A 86 10.36 -5.92 -0.62
N GLN A 87 11.24 -5.64 0.36
CA GLN A 87 11.71 -6.64 1.33
C GLN A 87 10.56 -7.18 2.20
N MET A 88 9.60 -6.32 2.59
CA MET A 88 8.43 -6.78 3.34
C MET A 88 7.54 -7.69 2.51
N LEU A 89 7.25 -7.33 1.26
CA LEU A 89 6.50 -8.19 0.35
C LEU A 89 7.18 -9.54 0.15
N ALA A 90 8.49 -9.55 -0.09
CA ALA A 90 9.25 -10.79 -0.22
C ALA A 90 9.10 -11.67 1.02
N THR A 91 9.05 -11.08 2.22
CA THR A 91 8.78 -11.81 3.46
C THR A 91 7.36 -12.39 3.52
N LEU A 92 6.34 -11.57 3.21
CA LEU A 92 4.95 -12.00 3.29
C LEU A 92 4.60 -13.10 2.27
N PHE A 93 5.26 -13.10 1.11
CA PHE A 93 5.10 -14.11 0.07
C PHE A 93 6.06 -15.28 0.21
N ASP A 94 7.06 -15.24 1.10
CA ASP A 94 8.23 -16.12 1.10
C ASP A 94 8.84 -16.23 -0.32
N PHE A 95 9.00 -15.07 -0.92
CA PHE A 95 9.48 -14.89 -2.29
C PHE A 95 11.02 -14.92 -2.31
N PRO A 96 11.66 -15.49 -3.37
CA PRO A 96 13.12 -15.45 -3.51
C PRO A 96 13.65 -14.02 -3.36
N PHE A 97 14.54 -13.82 -2.39
CA PHE A 97 14.95 -12.47 -1.98
C PHE A 97 15.75 -11.74 -3.06
N GLU A 98 16.51 -12.48 -3.85
CA GLU A 98 17.26 -12.00 -5.01
C GLU A 98 16.37 -11.42 -6.11
N ASP A 99 15.17 -11.99 -6.27
CA ASP A 99 14.20 -11.60 -7.30
C ASP A 99 13.16 -10.57 -6.79
N ARG A 100 13.28 -10.11 -5.54
CA ARG A 100 12.28 -9.23 -4.90
C ARG A 100 11.92 -7.98 -5.69
N HIS A 101 12.85 -7.45 -6.51
CA HIS A 101 12.63 -6.28 -7.36
C HIS A 101 11.50 -6.50 -8.40
N LEU A 102 11.21 -7.75 -8.77
CA LEU A 102 10.09 -8.10 -9.64
C LEU A 102 8.75 -7.73 -9.01
N LEU A 103 8.64 -7.79 -7.68
CA LEU A 103 7.41 -7.40 -6.96
C LEU A 103 7.10 -5.91 -7.18
N THR A 104 8.11 -5.05 -7.12
CA THR A 104 7.95 -3.62 -7.42
C THR A 104 7.62 -3.41 -8.90
N LEU A 105 8.32 -4.08 -9.81
CA LEU A 105 8.05 -4.00 -11.24
C LEU A 105 6.59 -4.36 -11.56
N TRP A 106 6.08 -5.47 -11.03
CA TRP A 106 4.69 -5.89 -11.26
C TRP A 106 3.66 -4.96 -10.60
N SER A 107 4.01 -4.35 -9.45
CA SER A 107 3.19 -3.30 -8.84
C SER A 107 3.08 -2.09 -9.77
N ASP A 108 4.21 -1.59 -10.25
CA ASP A 108 4.27 -0.43 -11.14
C ASP A 108 3.53 -0.71 -12.46
N MET A 109 3.70 -1.92 -13.04
CA MET A 109 2.96 -2.32 -14.25
C MET A 109 1.44 -2.42 -14.02
N THR A 110 1.02 -2.78 -12.82
CA THR A 110 -0.41 -2.85 -12.47
C THR A 110 -1.02 -1.46 -12.35
N THR A 111 -0.31 -0.51 -11.73
CA THR A 111 -0.80 0.84 -11.46
C THR A 111 -0.46 1.86 -12.56
N ALA A 112 0.39 1.50 -13.54
CA ALA A 112 0.74 2.35 -14.67
C ALA A 112 -0.49 2.72 -15.50
N THR A 113 -0.69 4.02 -15.71
CA THR A 113 -1.79 4.56 -16.51
C THR A 113 -1.30 5.10 -17.86
N GLU A 114 -2.11 4.94 -18.88
CA GLU A 114 -1.83 5.50 -20.21
C GLU A 114 -1.66 7.03 -20.11
N GLY A 115 -0.59 7.55 -20.71
CA GLY A 115 -0.23 8.97 -20.63
C GLY A 115 0.67 9.36 -19.45
N ALA A 116 0.98 8.45 -18.54
CA ALA A 116 2.02 8.68 -17.54
C ALA A 116 3.42 8.51 -18.15
N ASP A 117 4.39 9.28 -17.68
CA ASP A 117 5.76 9.29 -18.23
C ASP A 117 6.45 7.90 -18.18
N HIS A 118 6.05 7.06 -17.23
CA HIS A 118 6.59 5.71 -17.01
C HIS A 118 5.73 4.59 -17.60
N PHE A 119 4.67 4.91 -18.36
CA PHE A 119 3.85 3.89 -19.00
C PHE A 119 4.58 3.28 -20.22
N PRO A 120 4.95 1.98 -20.17
CA PRO A 120 5.80 1.37 -21.20
C PRO A 120 5.04 0.99 -22.48
N GLY A 121 3.74 1.25 -22.53
CA GLY A 121 2.83 0.73 -23.54
C GLY A 121 2.09 -0.53 -23.10
N GLN A 122 0.90 -0.73 -23.66
CA GLN A 122 -0.02 -1.79 -23.22
C GLN A 122 0.56 -3.21 -23.43
N GLU A 123 1.24 -3.44 -24.53
CA GLU A 123 1.83 -4.75 -24.86
C GLU A 123 2.91 -5.15 -23.84
N VAL A 124 3.83 -4.26 -23.52
CA VAL A 124 4.90 -4.49 -22.52
C VAL A 124 4.30 -4.70 -21.14
N ARG A 125 3.30 -3.90 -20.78
CA ARG A 125 2.58 -4.04 -19.52
C ARG A 125 1.93 -5.42 -19.38
N VAL A 126 1.20 -5.87 -20.42
CA VAL A 126 0.56 -7.19 -20.44
C VAL A 126 1.60 -8.29 -20.31
N GLN A 127 2.72 -8.21 -21.04
CA GLN A 127 3.80 -9.20 -20.92
C GLN A 127 4.29 -9.33 -19.48
N HIS A 128 4.60 -8.23 -18.79
CA HIS A 128 5.04 -8.28 -17.40
C HIS A 128 3.98 -8.88 -16.46
N LEU A 129 2.69 -8.63 -16.67
CA LEU A 129 1.63 -9.25 -15.87
C LEU A 129 1.51 -10.76 -16.12
N MET A 130 1.76 -11.20 -17.37
CA MET A 130 1.80 -12.64 -17.69
C MET A 130 3.06 -13.31 -17.13
N ASP A 131 4.20 -12.63 -17.12
CA ASP A 131 5.42 -13.10 -16.47
C ASP A 131 5.19 -13.27 -14.95
N CYS A 132 4.49 -12.33 -14.32
CA CYS A 132 4.06 -12.44 -12.92
C CYS A 132 3.22 -13.70 -12.70
N LEU A 133 2.21 -13.94 -13.55
CA LEU A 133 1.38 -15.12 -13.44
C LEU A 133 2.19 -16.41 -13.57
N ALA A 134 3.09 -16.48 -14.56
CA ALA A 134 3.94 -17.65 -14.78
C ALA A 134 4.81 -17.93 -13.55
N TYR A 135 5.53 -16.93 -13.06
CA TYR A 135 6.41 -17.05 -11.89
C TYR A 135 5.67 -17.55 -10.66
N PHE A 136 4.54 -16.91 -10.33
CA PHE A 136 3.75 -17.29 -9.15
C PHE A 136 3.01 -18.63 -9.34
N THR A 137 2.73 -19.06 -10.56
CA THR A 137 2.16 -20.39 -10.81
C THR A 137 3.18 -21.46 -10.44
N GLU A 138 4.43 -21.32 -10.83
CA GLU A 138 5.51 -22.23 -10.44
C GLU A 138 5.70 -22.29 -8.92
N LEU A 139 5.75 -21.12 -8.27
CA LEU A 139 5.85 -21.05 -6.81
C LEU A 139 4.65 -21.71 -6.13
N ARG A 140 3.43 -21.49 -6.64
CA ARG A 140 2.20 -22.10 -6.12
C ARG A 140 2.27 -23.63 -6.19
N GLU A 141 2.73 -24.20 -7.30
CA GLU A 141 2.89 -25.67 -7.44
C GLU A 141 3.90 -26.22 -6.43
N VAL A 142 5.04 -25.56 -6.26
CA VAL A 142 6.04 -25.92 -5.27
C VAL A 142 5.45 -25.88 -3.85
N ARG A 143 4.72 -24.83 -3.50
CA ARG A 143 4.09 -24.67 -2.17
C ARG A 143 2.94 -25.65 -1.94
N ALA A 144 2.16 -25.98 -2.97
CA ALA A 144 1.07 -26.95 -2.86
C ALA A 144 1.57 -28.35 -2.48
N ASN A 145 2.71 -28.75 -3.05
CA ASN A 145 3.31 -30.08 -2.90
C ASN A 145 4.39 -30.18 -1.79
N GLY A 146 4.90 -29.05 -1.31
CA GLY A 146 5.96 -28.98 -0.29
C GLY A 146 5.43 -29.10 1.15
N ALA A 147 6.27 -28.81 2.14
CA ALA A 147 5.86 -28.66 3.53
C ALA A 147 4.98 -27.42 3.72
N PRO A 148 4.01 -27.44 4.66
CA PRO A 148 3.25 -26.22 5.00
C PRO A 148 4.18 -25.10 5.47
N ASN A 149 3.96 -23.89 4.93
CA ASN A 149 4.67 -22.70 5.37
C ASN A 149 3.67 -21.57 5.65
N PHE A 150 4.08 -20.60 6.46
CA PHE A 150 3.24 -19.45 6.83
C PHE A 150 3.58 -18.26 5.97
N ASP A 151 3.10 -18.28 4.73
CA ASP A 151 3.25 -17.23 3.71
C ASP A 151 2.01 -17.15 2.82
N LEU A 152 1.88 -16.03 2.09
CA LEU A 152 0.72 -15.76 1.22
C LEU A 152 0.58 -16.77 0.09
N ILE A 153 1.67 -17.26 -0.49
CA ILE A 153 1.62 -18.24 -1.59
C ILE A 153 1.11 -19.58 -1.05
N SER A 154 1.66 -20.05 0.07
CA SER A 154 1.22 -21.28 0.74
C SER A 154 -0.24 -21.21 1.16
N MET A 155 -0.69 -20.03 1.65
CA MET A 155 -2.09 -19.81 2.01
C MET A 155 -3.00 -19.95 0.79
N LEU A 156 -2.69 -19.25 -0.31
CA LEU A 156 -3.47 -19.32 -1.55
C LEU A 156 -3.45 -20.71 -2.20
N ALA A 157 -2.32 -21.43 -2.11
CA ALA A 157 -2.14 -22.74 -2.72
C ALA A 157 -2.89 -23.85 -2.00
N ARG A 158 -3.18 -23.70 -0.70
CA ARG A 158 -3.68 -24.80 0.16
C ARG A 158 -5.09 -24.61 0.71
N ASP A 159 -5.55 -23.36 0.83
CA ASP A 159 -6.89 -23.09 1.35
C ASP A 159 -7.96 -23.65 0.39
N PRO A 160 -8.98 -24.35 0.89
CA PRO A 160 -10.04 -24.92 0.05
C PRO A 160 -10.77 -23.91 -0.84
N ASN A 161 -10.82 -22.63 -0.44
CA ASN A 161 -11.51 -21.59 -1.19
C ASN A 161 -10.64 -20.95 -2.29
N THR A 162 -9.31 -21.22 -2.30
CA THR A 162 -8.38 -20.56 -3.24
C THR A 162 -7.50 -21.52 -4.02
N LYS A 163 -7.30 -22.77 -3.55
CA LYS A 163 -6.40 -23.74 -4.18
C LYS A 163 -6.76 -24.09 -5.63
N ASP A 164 -8.03 -24.05 -5.97
CA ASP A 164 -8.56 -24.39 -7.31
C ASP A 164 -8.95 -23.12 -8.12
N MET A 165 -8.47 -21.95 -7.69
CA MET A 165 -8.74 -20.67 -8.34
C MET A 165 -8.17 -20.65 -9.76
N ASP A 166 -8.97 -20.19 -10.73
CA ASP A 166 -8.50 -20.05 -12.11
C ASP A 166 -7.34 -19.06 -12.21
N PRO A 167 -6.52 -19.17 -13.26
CA PRO A 167 -5.28 -18.38 -13.38
C PRO A 167 -5.50 -16.87 -13.32
N MET A 168 -6.57 -16.33 -13.92
CA MET A 168 -6.79 -14.88 -13.95
C MET A 168 -7.28 -14.34 -12.60
N ASN A 169 -8.12 -15.08 -11.89
CA ASN A 169 -8.49 -14.76 -10.52
C ASN A 169 -7.29 -14.89 -9.57
N PHE A 170 -6.42 -15.88 -9.77
CA PHE A 170 -5.18 -16.01 -9.01
C PHE A 170 -4.28 -14.79 -9.25
N LEU A 171 -4.03 -14.41 -10.50
CA LEU A 171 -3.28 -13.20 -10.85
C LEU A 171 -3.90 -11.95 -10.21
N GLY A 172 -5.20 -11.77 -10.32
CA GLY A 172 -5.88 -10.61 -9.73
C GLY A 172 -5.67 -10.50 -8.22
N ASN A 173 -5.74 -11.62 -7.49
CA ASN A 173 -5.48 -11.63 -6.05
C ASN A 173 -4.00 -11.38 -5.72
N LEU A 174 -3.06 -11.91 -6.50
CA LEU A 174 -1.63 -11.60 -6.35
C LEU A 174 -1.36 -10.12 -6.55
N LEU A 175 -1.82 -9.55 -7.67
CA LEU A 175 -1.64 -8.13 -7.98
C LEU A 175 -2.26 -7.22 -6.91
N LEU A 176 -3.44 -7.58 -6.41
CA LEU A 176 -4.07 -6.87 -5.29
C LEU A 176 -3.16 -6.84 -4.05
N LEU A 177 -2.57 -7.98 -3.68
CA LEU A 177 -1.72 -8.09 -2.50
C LEU A 177 -0.38 -7.39 -2.71
N ILE A 178 0.21 -7.47 -3.91
CA ILE A 178 1.47 -6.80 -4.27
C ILE A 178 1.27 -5.28 -4.25
N VAL A 179 0.32 -4.75 -5.01
CA VAL A 179 0.04 -3.30 -5.09
C VAL A 179 -0.34 -2.74 -3.72
N GLY A 180 -1.24 -3.44 -3.01
CA GLY A 180 -1.69 -3.01 -1.68
C GLY A 180 -0.58 -2.93 -0.65
N GLY A 181 0.42 -3.83 -0.73
CA GLY A 181 1.56 -3.87 0.20
C GLY A 181 2.72 -2.96 -0.20
N ASN A 182 2.84 -2.61 -1.49
CA ASN A 182 3.93 -1.80 -2.02
C ASN A 182 3.58 -0.31 -2.07
N ASP A 183 2.68 0.10 -2.98
CA ASP A 183 2.49 1.49 -3.36
C ASP A 183 2.04 2.40 -2.22
N THR A 184 1.10 1.93 -1.41
CA THR A 184 0.53 2.75 -0.33
C THR A 184 1.53 3.00 0.79
N THR A 185 2.30 1.97 1.17
CA THR A 185 3.27 2.03 2.26
C THR A 185 4.51 2.82 1.85
N ARG A 186 5.08 2.57 0.66
CA ARG A 186 6.23 3.34 0.15
C ARG A 186 5.92 4.84 0.07
N ASN A 187 4.72 5.20 -0.39
CA ASN A 187 4.32 6.60 -0.49
C ASN A 187 4.04 7.23 0.88
N SER A 188 3.59 6.47 1.87
CA SER A 188 3.47 6.94 3.25
C SER A 188 4.84 7.16 3.90
N MET A 189 5.82 6.27 3.65
CA MET A 189 7.21 6.43 4.10
C MET A 189 7.84 7.69 3.50
N SER A 190 7.74 7.86 2.18
CA SER A 190 8.27 9.04 1.50
C SER A 190 7.57 10.32 1.97
N ALA A 191 6.24 10.29 2.12
CA ALA A 191 5.47 11.42 2.63
C ALA A 191 5.88 11.84 4.04
N SER A 192 6.29 10.90 4.90
CA SER A 192 6.74 11.22 6.24
C SER A 192 8.02 12.07 6.25
N ILE A 193 8.92 11.85 5.29
CA ILE A 193 10.12 12.67 5.12
C ILE A 193 9.80 14.04 4.53
N ASN A 194 8.89 14.10 3.55
CA ASN A 194 8.42 15.39 3.06
C ASN A 194 7.75 16.20 4.18
N ALA A 195 6.89 15.56 4.98
CA ALA A 195 6.24 16.18 6.12
C ALA A 195 7.23 16.67 7.19
N LEU A 196 8.30 15.90 7.48
CA LEU A 196 9.37 16.32 8.37
C LEU A 196 9.97 17.67 7.94
N ASN A 197 10.18 17.86 6.63
CA ASN A 197 10.77 19.07 6.10
C ASN A 197 9.79 20.25 6.00
N LEU A 198 8.49 19.96 5.84
CA LEU A 198 7.44 20.98 5.80
C LEU A 198 6.99 21.43 7.20
N PHE A 199 7.06 20.55 8.20
CA PHE A 199 6.58 20.79 9.56
C PHE A 199 7.65 20.42 10.61
N PRO A 200 8.85 21.01 10.55
CA PRO A 200 9.98 20.61 11.37
C PRO A 200 9.71 20.74 12.88
N ASP A 201 8.96 21.76 13.29
CA ASP A 201 8.62 21.98 14.70
C ASP A 201 7.72 20.87 15.27
N GLU A 202 6.81 20.34 14.45
CA GLU A 202 5.96 19.23 14.85
C GLU A 202 6.76 17.93 15.00
N PHE A 203 7.69 17.68 14.06
CA PHE A 203 8.59 16.53 14.14
C PHE A 203 9.66 16.65 15.23
N ALA A 204 10.02 17.86 15.68
CA ALA A 204 10.89 18.03 16.84
C ALA A 204 10.30 17.40 18.11
N LYS A 205 8.96 17.43 18.27
CA LYS A 205 8.26 16.78 19.39
C LYS A 205 8.55 15.28 19.51
N LEU A 206 8.80 14.58 18.39
CA LEU A 206 9.15 13.15 18.40
C LEU A 206 10.50 12.86 19.05
N ARG A 207 11.42 13.83 19.04
CA ARG A 207 12.72 13.68 19.67
C ARG A 207 12.62 13.87 21.19
N GLU A 208 11.68 14.70 21.63
CA GLU A 208 11.39 14.95 23.04
C GLU A 208 10.52 13.81 23.62
N ASP A 209 9.55 13.32 22.84
CA ASP A 209 8.64 12.25 23.23
C ASP A 209 8.44 11.24 22.09
N PRO A 210 9.27 10.19 22.00
CA PRO A 210 9.13 9.13 21.01
C PRO A 210 7.82 8.32 21.09
N SER A 211 7.07 8.44 22.20
CA SER A 211 5.75 7.78 22.31
C SER A 211 4.71 8.35 21.34
N LEU A 212 4.97 9.53 20.77
CA LEU A 212 4.14 10.17 19.75
C LEU A 212 4.23 9.50 18.37
N ILE A 213 5.16 8.55 18.14
CA ILE A 213 5.34 7.88 16.84
C ILE A 213 4.02 7.27 16.33
N ASP A 214 3.22 6.65 17.19
CA ASP A 214 1.93 6.06 16.77
C ASP A 214 0.95 7.12 16.25
N LYS A 215 0.90 8.28 16.90
CA LYS A 215 0.07 9.41 16.48
C LYS A 215 0.60 10.04 15.19
N MET A 216 1.92 10.17 15.08
CA MET A 216 2.59 10.65 13.86
C MET A 216 2.27 9.74 12.68
N VAL A 217 2.35 8.42 12.83
CA VAL A 217 2.05 7.46 11.76
C VAL A 217 0.62 7.63 11.25
N ALA A 218 -0.36 7.71 12.15
CA ALA A 218 -1.76 7.92 11.78
C ALA A 218 -1.96 9.27 11.05
N GLU A 219 -1.37 10.34 11.56
CA GLU A 219 -1.51 11.68 11.00
C GLU A 219 -0.82 11.82 9.63
N VAL A 220 0.37 11.21 9.44
CA VAL A 220 1.03 11.17 8.14
C VAL A 220 0.19 10.41 7.11
N ILE A 221 -0.38 9.24 7.48
CA ILE A 221 -1.26 8.46 6.60
C ILE A 221 -2.53 9.25 6.25
N ARG A 222 -3.10 9.99 7.20
CA ARG A 222 -4.22 10.90 6.95
C ARG A 222 -3.83 11.97 5.95
N TRP A 223 -2.77 12.71 6.25
CA TRP A 223 -2.31 13.87 5.46
C TRP A 223 -1.89 13.48 4.05
N GLN A 224 -1.18 12.36 3.89
CA GLN A 224 -0.75 11.87 2.57
C GLN A 224 -1.92 11.28 1.79
N THR A 225 -2.78 10.50 2.43
CA THR A 225 -3.85 9.75 1.75
C THR A 225 -3.33 9.03 0.49
N PRO A 226 -2.57 7.92 0.62
CA PRO A 226 -1.81 7.32 -0.48
C PRO A 226 -2.66 6.85 -1.66
N LEU A 227 -3.95 6.53 -1.42
CA LEU A 227 -4.95 6.31 -2.46
C LEU A 227 -6.00 7.42 -2.40
N SER A 228 -6.14 8.16 -3.50
CA SER A 228 -7.00 9.35 -3.54
C SER A 228 -8.48 9.00 -3.42
N HIS A 229 -8.90 7.88 -3.97
CA HIS A 229 -10.30 7.46 -4.01
C HIS A 229 -10.47 5.96 -4.20
N MET A 230 -11.68 5.48 -3.96
CA MET A 230 -12.15 4.15 -4.37
C MET A 230 -13.57 4.28 -4.93
N ARG A 231 -13.96 3.36 -5.82
CA ARG A 231 -15.26 3.37 -6.50
C ARG A 231 -16.15 2.22 -6.01
N ARG A 232 -17.45 2.45 -6.04
CA ARG A 232 -18.50 1.45 -5.87
C ARG A 232 -19.49 1.57 -7.01
N THR A 233 -20.30 0.53 -7.21
CA THR A 233 -21.47 0.58 -8.09
C THR A 233 -22.73 0.39 -7.22
N ALA A 234 -23.73 1.25 -7.40
CA ALA A 234 -24.99 1.13 -6.67
C ALA A 234 -25.75 -0.13 -7.12
N LEU A 235 -26.13 -0.98 -6.16
CA LEU A 235 -26.87 -2.22 -6.41
C LEU A 235 -28.39 -2.01 -6.49
N GLU A 236 -28.87 -0.89 -5.95
CA GLU A 236 -30.26 -0.45 -5.94
C GLU A 236 -30.33 1.08 -5.95
N ASP A 237 -31.52 1.65 -6.10
CA ASP A 237 -31.73 3.09 -5.96
C ASP A 237 -31.55 3.50 -4.48
N VAL A 238 -30.74 4.53 -4.22
CA VAL A 238 -30.39 4.99 -2.86
C VAL A 238 -30.57 6.49 -2.74
N GLU A 239 -31.27 6.94 -1.71
CA GLU A 239 -31.33 8.36 -1.35
C GLU A 239 -30.15 8.74 -0.44
N MET A 240 -29.34 9.71 -0.85
CA MET A 240 -28.17 10.16 -0.09
C MET A 240 -27.96 11.67 -0.27
N GLY A 241 -27.92 12.42 0.83
CA GLY A 241 -27.69 13.86 0.80
C GLY A 241 -28.72 14.63 -0.03
N GLY A 242 -29.98 14.18 -0.05
CA GLY A 242 -31.07 14.80 -0.82
C GLY A 242 -31.00 14.54 -2.34
N LYS A 243 -30.18 13.59 -2.77
CA LYS A 243 -30.05 13.16 -4.17
C LYS A 243 -30.32 11.66 -4.29
N THR A 244 -30.94 11.26 -5.40
CA THR A 244 -31.16 9.86 -5.74
C THR A 244 -29.97 9.33 -6.55
N ILE A 245 -29.26 8.34 -6.01
CA ILE A 245 -28.26 7.54 -6.72
C ILE A 245 -29.01 6.35 -7.32
N LYS A 246 -28.94 6.18 -8.63
CA LYS A 246 -29.65 5.12 -9.33
C LYS A 246 -28.86 3.81 -9.31
N LYS A 247 -29.57 2.69 -9.34
CA LYS A 247 -28.95 1.38 -9.57
C LYS A 247 -28.05 1.40 -10.80
N GLY A 248 -26.82 0.94 -10.66
CA GLY A 248 -25.79 0.95 -11.70
C GLY A 248 -24.92 2.21 -11.74
N ASP A 249 -25.27 3.25 -10.99
CA ASP A 249 -24.44 4.46 -10.91
C ASP A 249 -23.08 4.16 -10.26
N LYS A 250 -22.06 4.83 -10.78
CA LYS A 250 -20.69 4.80 -10.22
C LYS A 250 -20.59 5.83 -9.09
N VAL A 251 -20.25 5.36 -7.90
CA VAL A 251 -20.09 6.18 -6.70
C VAL A 251 -18.62 6.22 -6.29
N VAL A 252 -17.99 7.38 -6.44
CA VAL A 252 -16.58 7.60 -6.09
C VAL A 252 -16.49 8.17 -4.67
N MET A 253 -15.75 7.48 -3.81
CA MET A 253 -15.45 7.91 -2.45
C MET A 253 -14.08 8.59 -2.46
N TRP A 254 -14.04 9.91 -2.38
CA TRP A 254 -12.82 10.70 -2.37
C TRP A 254 -12.20 10.69 -0.96
N TYR A 255 -11.31 9.73 -0.69
CA TYR A 255 -10.60 9.62 0.59
C TYR A 255 -9.75 10.86 0.87
N TYR A 256 -9.10 11.40 -0.18
CA TYR A 256 -8.31 12.62 -0.05
C TYR A 256 -9.18 13.79 0.44
N SER A 257 -10.34 14.00 -0.15
CA SER A 257 -11.27 15.05 0.29
C SER A 257 -11.74 14.83 1.72
N GLY A 258 -12.17 13.60 2.05
CA GLY A 258 -12.65 13.29 3.40
C GLY A 258 -11.57 13.39 4.48
N ASN A 259 -10.30 13.10 4.15
CA ASN A 259 -9.18 13.27 5.07
C ASN A 259 -8.73 14.73 5.23
N HIS A 260 -9.19 15.61 4.33
CA HIS A 260 -8.93 17.05 4.36
C HIS A 260 -10.21 17.87 4.56
N ASP A 261 -11.26 17.25 5.09
CA ASP A 261 -12.53 17.89 5.39
C ASP A 261 -12.40 18.76 6.65
N GLU A 262 -12.63 20.07 6.51
CA GLU A 262 -12.52 21.07 7.58
C GLU A 262 -13.63 20.93 8.64
N ASP A 263 -14.76 20.31 8.28
CA ASP A 263 -15.83 19.97 9.23
C ASP A 263 -15.45 18.81 10.18
N VAL A 264 -14.43 18.03 9.79
CA VAL A 264 -13.96 16.86 10.57
C VAL A 264 -12.61 17.11 11.21
N PHE A 265 -11.68 17.70 10.46
CA PHE A 265 -10.30 17.93 10.88
C PHE A 265 -9.97 19.42 10.89
N GLU A 266 -9.69 19.98 12.05
CA GLU A 266 -9.22 21.35 12.16
C GLU A 266 -7.87 21.49 11.43
N ASP A 267 -7.71 22.53 10.59
CA ASP A 267 -6.53 22.77 9.74
C ASP A 267 -6.02 21.47 9.07
N PRO A 268 -6.82 20.82 8.21
CA PRO A 268 -6.55 19.45 7.76
C PRO A 268 -5.28 19.33 6.90
N ARG A 269 -4.77 20.45 6.36
CA ARG A 269 -3.54 20.49 5.56
C ARG A 269 -2.26 20.56 6.38
N VAL A 270 -2.39 20.82 7.69
CA VAL A 270 -1.30 20.88 8.65
C VAL A 270 -1.17 19.56 9.39
N ILE A 271 0.06 19.08 9.57
CA ILE A 271 0.37 17.94 10.41
C ILE A 271 0.31 18.36 11.89
N LYS A 272 -0.48 17.65 12.70
CA LYS A 272 -0.60 17.84 14.15
C LYS A 272 -0.64 16.48 14.84
N PHE A 273 0.40 16.09 15.56
CA PHE A 273 0.46 14.76 16.23
C PHE A 273 -0.44 14.65 17.45
N ASP A 274 -0.84 15.76 18.02
CA ASP A 274 -1.80 15.84 19.12
C ASP A 274 -3.27 15.94 18.69
N ARG A 275 -3.53 15.81 17.40
CA ARG A 275 -4.89 15.83 16.84
C ARG A 275 -5.76 14.75 17.49
N PRO A 276 -6.87 15.11 18.14
CA PRO A 276 -7.67 14.16 18.93
C PRO A 276 -8.34 13.07 18.08
N ASN A 277 -8.58 13.35 16.79
CA ASN A 277 -9.25 12.48 15.84
C ASN A 277 -8.35 12.02 14.67
N GLY A 278 -7.03 12.08 14.81
CA GLY A 278 -6.07 11.70 13.76
C GLY A 278 -6.26 10.26 13.26
N ASN A 279 -6.72 9.35 14.11
CA ASN A 279 -7.01 7.96 13.75
C ASN A 279 -8.33 7.77 12.97
N ASN A 280 -9.16 8.80 12.82
CA ASN A 280 -10.46 8.70 12.14
C ASN A 280 -10.36 8.90 10.62
N HIS A 281 -9.15 8.86 10.08
CA HIS A 281 -8.93 9.02 8.64
C HIS A 281 -9.51 7.87 7.81
N LEU A 282 -9.80 8.16 6.53
CA LEU A 282 -10.41 7.24 5.57
C LEU A 282 -9.39 6.42 4.76
N SER A 283 -8.08 6.64 4.92
CA SER A 283 -7.03 6.03 4.07
C SER A 283 -7.06 4.51 4.03
N PHE A 284 -7.57 3.86 5.10
CA PHE A 284 -7.72 2.40 5.16
C PHE A 284 -9.12 1.90 4.75
N GLY A 285 -10.02 2.81 4.35
CA GLY A 285 -11.39 2.47 4.00
C GLY A 285 -12.22 1.96 5.18
N PHE A 286 -13.44 1.52 4.87
CA PHE A 286 -14.44 1.06 5.86
C PHE A 286 -15.18 -0.20 5.38
N GLY A 287 -15.84 -0.88 6.33
CA GLY A 287 -16.70 -2.03 6.09
C GLY A 287 -15.90 -3.28 5.74
N ILE A 288 -16.52 -4.19 4.97
CA ILE A 288 -15.96 -5.49 4.63
C ILE A 288 -14.64 -5.39 3.84
N HIS A 289 -14.44 -4.30 3.10
CA HIS A 289 -13.23 -4.02 2.32
C HIS A 289 -12.20 -3.15 3.05
N ARG A 290 -12.36 -2.92 4.37
CA ARG A 290 -11.32 -2.21 5.13
C ARG A 290 -9.96 -2.86 4.90
N CYS A 291 -8.91 -2.04 4.73
CA CYS A 291 -7.56 -2.50 4.44
C CYS A 291 -7.15 -3.68 5.34
N MET A 292 -6.73 -4.77 4.71
CA MET A 292 -6.25 -5.96 5.42
C MET A 292 -4.87 -5.72 6.03
N GLY A 293 -4.03 -4.98 5.30
CA GLY A 293 -2.62 -4.72 5.63
C GLY A 293 -2.39 -3.51 6.54
N LEU A 294 -3.44 -2.87 7.10
CA LEU A 294 -3.27 -1.64 7.87
C LEU A 294 -2.21 -1.75 8.96
N ARG A 295 -2.20 -2.86 9.73
CA ARG A 295 -1.23 -3.08 10.81
C ARG A 295 0.19 -3.32 10.30
N VAL A 296 0.32 -3.91 9.11
CA VAL A 296 1.62 -4.11 8.43
C VAL A 296 2.22 -2.75 8.07
N ALA A 297 1.42 -1.86 7.46
CA ALA A 297 1.86 -0.51 7.09
C ALA A 297 2.25 0.33 8.32
N GLU A 298 1.39 0.33 9.35
CA GLU A 298 1.66 1.05 10.60
C GLU A 298 2.93 0.53 11.30
N LEU A 299 3.13 -0.80 11.34
CA LEU A 299 4.32 -1.40 11.94
C LEU A 299 5.60 -0.99 11.20
N GLN A 300 5.60 -1.04 9.87
CA GLN A 300 6.75 -0.63 9.07
C GLN A 300 7.09 0.85 9.27
N LEU A 301 6.10 1.75 9.23
CA LEU A 301 6.30 3.17 9.47
C LEU A 301 6.81 3.45 10.90
N ARG A 302 6.26 2.77 11.88
CA ARG A 302 6.67 2.87 13.29
C ARG A 302 8.14 2.48 13.46
N ILE A 303 8.55 1.33 12.94
CA ILE A 303 9.93 0.84 13.02
C ILE A 303 10.88 1.78 12.27
N LEU A 304 10.49 2.23 11.06
CA LEU A 304 11.27 3.18 10.30
C LEU A 304 11.57 4.44 11.11
N TRP A 305 10.55 5.04 11.74
CA TRP A 305 10.71 6.27 12.52
C TRP A 305 11.47 6.06 13.83
N GLN A 306 11.32 4.92 14.50
CA GLN A 306 12.16 4.57 15.65
C GLN A 306 13.64 4.57 15.26
N GLN A 307 13.97 3.95 14.14
CA GLN A 307 15.36 3.89 13.63
C GLN A 307 15.85 5.23 13.11
N ILE A 308 14.99 6.04 12.46
CA ILE A 308 15.36 7.41 12.04
C ILE A 308 15.74 8.27 13.24
N LEU A 309 14.93 8.26 14.30
CA LEU A 309 15.20 9.05 15.50
C LEU A 309 16.50 8.62 16.21
N GLU A 310 16.85 7.34 16.13
CA GLU A 310 18.06 6.79 16.71
C GLU A 310 19.30 7.15 15.89
N LYS A 311 19.23 7.02 14.55
CA LYS A 311 20.41 7.05 13.66
C LYS A 311 20.74 8.44 13.10
N PHE A 312 19.74 9.29 12.89
CA PHE A 312 19.92 10.55 12.19
C PHE A 312 19.61 11.76 13.06
N GLU A 313 20.49 12.76 13.00
CA GLU A 313 20.23 14.09 13.53
C GLU A 313 19.28 14.85 12.59
N LYS A 314 19.55 14.76 11.27
CA LYS A 314 18.77 15.45 10.23
C LYS A 314 18.57 14.59 8.99
N ILE A 315 17.46 14.82 8.33
CA ILE A 315 17.15 14.38 6.96
C ILE A 315 16.58 15.59 6.23
N GLU A 316 17.36 16.15 5.31
CA GLU A 316 17.04 17.42 4.64
C GLU A 316 16.75 17.17 3.15
N LEU A 317 15.65 17.72 2.65
CA LEU A 317 15.36 17.75 1.22
C LEU A 317 16.36 18.62 0.50
N VAL A 318 16.90 18.14 -0.62
CA VAL A 318 17.82 18.88 -1.49
C VAL A 318 17.04 19.72 -2.49
N ASP A 319 15.98 19.12 -3.05
CA ASP A 319 15.09 19.71 -4.04
C ASP A 319 13.62 19.43 -3.66
N GLU A 320 12.70 20.09 -4.35
CA GLU A 320 11.26 19.76 -4.23
C GLU A 320 11.00 18.33 -4.70
N PRO A 321 10.29 17.49 -3.92
CA PRO A 321 10.00 16.12 -4.31
C PRO A 321 9.14 16.04 -5.57
N VAL A 322 9.48 15.12 -6.47
CA VAL A 322 8.72 14.88 -7.70
C VAL A 322 7.53 13.99 -7.41
N ARG A 323 6.33 14.48 -7.71
CA ARG A 323 5.08 13.74 -7.53
C ARG A 323 4.85 12.74 -8.65
N LEU A 324 4.29 11.58 -8.29
CA LEU A 324 3.78 10.62 -9.27
C LEU A 324 2.59 11.21 -10.04
N LYS A 325 2.63 11.16 -11.35
CA LYS A 325 1.50 11.56 -12.20
C LYS A 325 0.44 10.46 -12.21
N SER A 326 -0.48 10.50 -11.27
CA SER A 326 -1.57 9.55 -11.13
C SER A 326 -2.78 10.24 -10.52
N ASN A 327 -3.97 9.89 -10.97
CA ASN A 327 -5.23 10.32 -10.35
C ASN A 327 -5.69 9.37 -9.22
N PHE A 328 -5.02 8.24 -9.06
CA PHE A 328 -5.36 7.18 -8.11
C PHE A 328 -4.34 7.09 -6.97
N VAL A 329 -3.06 6.88 -7.29
CA VAL A 329 -1.97 6.82 -6.32
C VAL A 329 -1.43 8.22 -6.07
N ASN A 330 -1.54 8.70 -4.83
CA ASN A 330 -0.91 9.94 -4.38
C ASN A 330 0.48 9.62 -3.84
N GLY A 331 1.50 9.86 -4.64
CA GLY A 331 2.85 9.38 -4.34
C GLY A 331 3.98 10.25 -4.88
N TYR A 332 5.18 9.70 -4.76
CA TYR A 332 6.43 10.33 -5.17
C TYR A 332 7.24 9.39 -6.05
N THR A 333 7.92 9.94 -7.05
CA THR A 333 8.85 9.21 -7.93
C THR A 333 10.30 9.55 -7.64
N ASP A 334 10.56 10.77 -7.13
CA ASP A 334 11.91 11.19 -6.73
C ASP A 334 11.83 12.09 -5.49
N MET A 335 12.73 11.85 -4.53
CA MET A 335 12.87 12.64 -3.31
C MET A 335 14.34 12.66 -2.89
N LYS A 336 15.04 13.68 -3.34
CA LYS A 336 16.47 13.84 -3.05
C LYS A 336 16.67 14.37 -1.64
N VAL A 337 17.40 13.61 -0.85
CA VAL A 337 17.72 13.97 0.53
C VAL A 337 19.21 13.87 0.81
N LYS A 338 19.67 14.62 1.83
CA LYS A 338 20.93 14.44 2.54
C LYS A 338 20.65 14.10 3.98
N VAL A 339 21.44 13.19 4.54
CA VAL A 339 21.34 12.80 5.95
C VAL A 339 22.56 13.27 6.72
N THR A 340 22.32 13.65 7.98
CA THR A 340 23.38 13.84 8.99
C THR A 340 23.17 12.80 10.07
N ARG A 341 24.18 11.98 10.36
CA ARG A 341 24.11 10.94 11.41
C ARG A 341 24.28 11.56 12.80
N ARG A 342 23.84 10.85 13.81
CA ARG A 342 24.11 11.15 15.22
C ARG A 342 25.46 10.69 15.66
#